data_8a9b47f73f7eefe0e8691edb6fc76806
#
_entry.id   8a9b47f73f7eefe0e8691edb6fc76806
#
_cell.length_a   1.000
_cell.length_b   1.000
_cell.length_c   1.000
_cell.angle_alpha   90.00
_cell.angle_beta   90.00
_cell.angle_gamma   90.00
#
_symmetry.space_group_name_H-M   'P 1'
#
loop_
_entity.id
_entity.type
_entity.pdbx_description
1 polymer ?
#
loop_
_entity_poly.entity_id
_entity_poly.type
_entity_poly.pdbx_seq_one_letter_code
_entity_poly.pdbx_strand_id
1 'polypeptide(L)'
;MKKLLETLYITTPESYLFERNGNICISIGGAEKAAVPITQVNSIVLFGKNTLSTALLSFCSKNDVTITFLSENGFFLGRLCGPVSGNVLLRKRQYETLADTAFANRFVKDLLFCKLRNSRSVLVRYARTASDEAEKSGVAAAAADLTAIANRLDDCTDIDSMRGIEGAAASVYFSRFDLSLIHISEPT
;
A
#
# COMPACT_ATOMS: atom_id res chain seq x y z
N MET A 1 -10.86 19.16 8.17
CA MET A 1 -11.14 19.22 6.73
C MET A 1 -10.65 17.91 6.12
N LYS A 2 -11.52 17.14 5.46
CA LYS A 2 -11.11 15.87 4.83
C LYS A 2 -10.32 16.22 3.57
N LYS A 3 -9.04 15.80 3.49
CA LYS A 3 -8.25 15.93 2.24
C LYS A 3 -8.92 15.08 1.16
N LEU A 4 -9.29 15.68 0.06
CA LEU A 4 -9.99 15.00 -1.06
C LEU A 4 -9.02 14.34 -2.04
N LEU A 5 -7.76 14.79 -2.09
CA LEU A 5 -6.72 14.25 -2.95
C LEU A 5 -5.46 14.04 -2.11
N GLU A 6 -4.93 12.82 -2.06
CA GLU A 6 -3.66 12.55 -1.36
C GLU A 6 -2.50 12.37 -2.34
N THR A 7 -2.77 11.81 -3.52
CA THR A 7 -1.75 11.55 -4.55
C THR A 7 -2.20 12.10 -5.90
N LEU A 8 -1.32 12.89 -6.52
CA LEU A 8 -1.48 13.43 -7.85
C LEU A 8 -0.72 12.55 -8.85
N TYR A 9 -1.44 11.86 -9.71
CA TYR A 9 -0.86 11.02 -10.76
C TYR A 9 -0.78 11.78 -12.08
N ILE A 10 0.43 11.88 -12.67
CA ILE A 10 0.68 12.48 -13.97
C ILE A 10 1.02 11.36 -14.95
N THR A 11 0.04 10.97 -15.74
CA THR A 11 0.14 9.89 -16.73
C THR A 11 0.34 10.39 -18.16
N THR A 12 0.10 11.68 -18.41
CA THR A 12 0.30 12.29 -19.73
C THR A 12 1.78 12.58 -19.95
N PRO A 13 2.42 12.02 -20.99
CA PRO A 13 3.80 12.29 -21.32
C PRO A 13 4.04 13.77 -21.65
N GLU A 14 5.29 14.21 -21.54
CA GLU A 14 5.75 15.58 -21.86
C GLU A 14 5.02 16.69 -21.11
N SER A 15 4.43 16.35 -19.95
CA SER A 15 3.85 17.34 -19.06
C SER A 15 4.95 18.18 -18.41
N TYR A 16 4.72 19.47 -18.25
CA TYR A 16 5.58 20.39 -17.50
C TYR A 16 4.86 20.83 -16.23
N LEU A 17 5.48 20.57 -15.08
CA LEU A 17 4.95 20.92 -13.76
C LEU A 17 5.75 22.09 -13.17
N PHE A 18 5.04 23.08 -12.67
CA PHE A 18 5.63 24.26 -12.03
C PHE A 18 4.77 24.78 -10.88
N GLU A 19 5.37 25.57 -10.00
CA GLU A 19 4.68 26.25 -8.92
C GLU A 19 4.18 27.63 -9.37
N ARG A 20 2.95 28.00 -9.01
CA ARG A 20 2.43 29.35 -9.11
C ARG A 20 1.35 29.61 -8.06
N ASN A 21 1.55 30.66 -7.27
CA ASN A 21 0.59 31.11 -6.25
C ASN A 21 0.12 30.01 -5.27
N GLY A 22 1.06 29.17 -4.81
CA GLY A 22 0.76 28.09 -3.87
C GLY A 22 0.10 26.85 -4.49
N ASN A 23 0.05 26.79 -5.82
CA ASN A 23 -0.51 25.68 -6.56
C ASN A 23 0.58 24.93 -7.35
N ILE A 24 0.36 23.62 -7.52
CA ILE A 24 1.05 22.77 -8.48
C ILE A 24 0.31 22.94 -9.81
N CYS A 25 0.95 23.62 -10.77
CA CYS A 25 0.40 23.85 -12.11
C CYS A 25 0.94 22.81 -13.08
N ILE A 26 0.08 22.34 -13.98
CA ILE A 26 0.40 21.33 -15.00
C ILE A 26 0.14 21.95 -16.37
N SER A 27 1.17 21.97 -17.22
CA SER A 27 1.10 22.42 -18.61
C SER A 27 1.39 21.26 -19.56
N ILE A 28 0.66 21.18 -20.65
CA ILE A 28 0.82 20.22 -21.73
C ILE A 28 0.79 20.99 -23.05
N GLY A 29 1.84 20.83 -23.87
CA GLY A 29 1.97 21.54 -25.15
C GLY A 29 1.98 23.07 -25.00
N GLY A 30 2.51 23.58 -23.89
CA GLY A 30 2.60 25.02 -23.59
C GLY A 30 1.32 25.64 -23.03
N ALA A 31 0.21 24.89 -22.93
CA ALA A 31 -1.05 25.38 -22.35
C ALA A 31 -1.24 24.78 -20.93
N GLU A 32 -1.57 25.64 -19.98
CA GLU A 32 -1.92 25.19 -18.62
C GLU A 32 -3.25 24.44 -18.64
N LYS A 33 -3.25 23.22 -18.11
CA LYS A 33 -4.41 22.31 -18.10
C LYS A 33 -5.03 22.17 -16.71
N ALA A 34 -4.24 22.30 -15.65
CA ALA A 34 -4.73 22.17 -14.28
C ALA A 34 -3.84 22.93 -13.30
N ALA A 35 -4.45 23.34 -12.19
CA ALA A 35 -3.77 23.88 -11.03
C ALA A 35 -4.37 23.24 -9.77
N VAL A 36 -3.53 22.62 -8.95
CA VAL A 36 -3.94 21.90 -7.73
C VAL A 36 -3.27 22.55 -6.51
N PRO A 37 -4.03 22.97 -5.50
CA PRO A 37 -3.45 23.53 -4.27
C PRO A 37 -2.54 22.50 -3.58
N ILE A 38 -1.34 22.93 -3.17
CA ILE A 38 -0.37 22.06 -2.48
C ILE A 38 -0.97 21.42 -1.22
N THR A 39 -1.88 22.12 -0.53
CA THR A 39 -2.52 21.64 0.70
C THR A 39 -3.40 20.41 0.52
N GLN A 40 -3.74 20.06 -0.72
CA GLN A 40 -4.54 18.90 -1.06
C GLN A 40 -3.70 17.68 -1.46
N VAL A 41 -2.36 17.86 -1.61
CA VAL A 41 -1.47 16.84 -2.16
C VAL A 41 -0.44 16.45 -1.12
N ASN A 42 -0.25 15.15 -0.90
CA ASN A 42 0.82 14.57 -0.08
C ASN A 42 1.94 13.97 -0.95
N SER A 43 1.59 13.57 -2.19
CA SER A 43 2.57 13.00 -3.11
C SER A 43 2.21 13.26 -4.57
N ILE A 44 3.23 13.32 -5.42
CA ILE A 44 3.11 13.39 -6.88
C ILE A 44 3.78 12.14 -7.46
N VAL A 45 3.13 11.45 -8.38
CA VAL A 45 3.68 10.31 -9.10
C VAL A 45 3.67 10.63 -10.60
N LEU A 46 4.85 10.60 -11.20
CA LEU A 46 5.09 10.94 -12.60
C LEU A 46 5.40 9.68 -13.39
N PHE A 47 4.70 9.44 -14.47
CA PHE A 47 4.93 8.35 -15.40
C PHE A 47 5.59 8.84 -16.69
N GLY A 48 6.69 8.20 -17.08
CA GLY A 48 7.40 8.50 -18.30
C GLY A 48 8.16 9.83 -18.29
N LYS A 49 8.28 10.47 -19.45
CA LYS A 49 9.08 11.69 -19.63
C LYS A 49 8.26 12.92 -19.25
N ASN A 50 8.57 13.49 -18.11
CA ASN A 50 7.97 14.74 -17.63
C ASN A 50 9.07 15.69 -17.14
N THR A 51 8.76 16.99 -17.16
CA THR A 51 9.69 18.05 -16.73
C THR A 51 9.11 18.78 -15.52
N LEU A 52 9.96 19.12 -14.56
CA LEU A 52 9.58 19.91 -13.38
C LEU A 52 10.48 21.12 -13.23
N SER A 53 9.90 22.25 -12.80
CA SER A 53 10.70 23.40 -12.43
C SER A 53 11.41 23.17 -11.09
N THR A 54 12.61 23.72 -10.94
CA THR A 54 13.33 23.69 -9.64
C THR A 54 12.57 24.42 -8.52
N ALA A 55 11.78 25.43 -8.88
CA ALA A 55 10.89 26.11 -7.95
C ALA A 55 9.84 25.18 -7.37
N LEU A 56 9.22 24.31 -8.20
CA LEU A 56 8.28 23.29 -7.75
C LEU A 56 8.96 22.26 -6.87
N LEU A 57 10.16 21.79 -7.22
CA LEU A 57 10.92 20.85 -6.38
C LEU A 57 11.15 21.40 -4.98
N SER A 58 11.61 22.67 -4.89
CA SER A 58 11.80 23.36 -3.61
C SER A 58 10.48 23.53 -2.86
N PHE A 59 9.42 23.87 -3.56
CA PHE A 59 8.10 24.09 -2.96
C PHE A 59 7.51 22.79 -2.40
N CYS A 60 7.57 21.70 -3.14
CA CYS A 60 7.17 20.37 -2.68
C CYS A 60 7.99 19.92 -1.46
N SER A 61 9.32 20.10 -1.52
CA SER A 61 10.23 19.76 -0.43
C SER A 61 9.90 20.48 0.88
N LYS A 62 9.54 21.77 0.81
CA LYS A 62 9.16 22.58 1.99
C LYS A 62 7.79 22.23 2.58
N ASN A 63 6.92 21.64 1.78
CA ASN A 63 5.56 21.26 2.17
C ASN A 63 5.39 19.75 2.41
N ASP A 64 6.49 19.02 2.57
CA ASP A 64 6.51 17.56 2.80
C ASP A 64 5.78 16.74 1.69
N VAL A 65 5.72 17.29 0.47
CA VAL A 65 5.16 16.61 -0.70
C VAL A 65 6.26 15.80 -1.38
N THR A 66 6.09 14.50 -1.41
CA THR A 66 7.02 13.57 -2.07
C THR A 66 6.77 13.53 -3.58
N ILE A 67 7.83 13.52 -4.40
CA ILE A 67 7.73 13.33 -5.85
C ILE A 67 8.38 12.01 -6.22
N THR A 68 7.63 11.12 -6.85
CA THR A 68 8.10 9.81 -7.33
C THR A 68 8.13 9.80 -8.85
N PHE A 69 9.24 9.34 -9.41
CA PHE A 69 9.46 9.20 -10.85
C PHE A 69 9.38 7.74 -11.22
N LEU A 70 8.52 7.40 -12.17
CA LEU A 70 8.34 6.08 -12.72
C LEU A 70 8.59 6.10 -14.23
N SER A 71 9.03 4.98 -14.80
CA SER A 71 9.01 4.79 -16.25
C SER A 71 7.56 4.76 -16.77
N GLU A 72 7.39 4.76 -18.09
CA GLU A 72 6.07 4.60 -18.73
C GLU A 72 5.37 3.31 -18.29
N ASN A 73 6.13 2.26 -18.01
CA ASN A 73 5.63 0.95 -17.55
C ASN A 73 5.57 0.82 -16.02
N GLY A 74 5.74 1.91 -15.27
CA GLY A 74 5.61 1.91 -13.82
C GLY A 74 6.86 1.45 -13.05
N PHE A 75 8.01 1.20 -13.69
CA PHE A 75 9.24 0.89 -12.99
C PHE A 75 9.77 2.12 -12.24
N PHE A 76 10.17 1.93 -10.99
CA PHE A 76 10.70 2.99 -10.15
C PHE A 76 12.04 3.52 -10.69
N LEU A 77 12.12 4.84 -10.89
CA LEU A 77 13.34 5.52 -11.34
C LEU A 77 14.00 6.31 -10.21
N GLY A 78 13.21 6.96 -9.37
CA GLY A 78 13.73 7.76 -8.27
C GLY A 78 12.64 8.45 -7.48
N ARG A 79 13.05 9.08 -6.37
CA ARG A 79 12.15 9.84 -5.50
C ARG A 79 12.83 11.08 -4.94
N LEU A 80 12.15 12.21 -4.99
CA LEU A 80 12.50 13.42 -4.26
C LEU A 80 11.69 13.45 -2.96
N CYS A 81 12.40 13.56 -1.84
CA CYS A 81 11.83 13.82 -0.52
C CYS A 81 12.42 15.13 0.02
N GLY A 82 11.64 15.83 0.84
CA GLY A 82 12.13 16.95 1.61
C GLY A 82 13.17 16.53 2.66
N PRO A 83 13.71 17.50 3.43
CA PRO A 83 14.60 17.21 4.54
C PRO A 83 13.93 16.23 5.50
N VAL A 84 14.68 15.22 5.93
CA VAL A 84 14.17 14.26 6.90
C VAL A 84 13.96 14.98 8.23
N SER A 85 12.71 15.38 8.50
CA SER A 85 12.27 15.81 9.82
C SER A 85 11.86 14.61 10.64
N GLY A 86 12.13 14.60 11.93
CA GLY A 86 11.64 13.54 12.80
C GLY A 86 12.49 13.32 14.04
N ASN A 87 11.89 12.64 14.99
CA ASN A 87 12.52 12.37 16.27
C ASN A 87 13.57 11.26 16.12
N VAL A 88 14.85 11.65 16.06
CA VAL A 88 15.99 10.72 15.98
C VAL A 88 15.99 9.73 17.16
N LEU A 89 15.57 10.18 18.35
CA LEU A 89 15.48 9.32 19.54
C LEU A 89 14.42 8.23 19.37
N LEU A 90 13.30 8.57 18.74
CA LEU A 90 12.26 7.58 18.41
C LEU A 90 12.77 6.51 17.44
N ARG A 91 13.49 6.91 16.39
CA ARG A 91 14.10 5.96 15.44
C ARG A 91 15.12 5.06 16.13
N LYS A 92 16.00 5.66 16.95
CA LYS A 92 16.95 4.89 17.75
C LYS A 92 16.22 3.86 18.62
N ARG A 93 15.16 4.30 19.32
CA ARG A 93 14.35 3.42 20.17
C ARG A 93 13.67 2.29 19.38
N GLN A 94 13.19 2.57 18.16
CA GLN A 94 12.63 1.54 17.29
C GLN A 94 13.64 0.45 16.95
N TYR A 95 14.87 0.83 16.57
CA TYR A 95 15.94 -0.14 16.30
C TYR A 95 16.30 -0.95 17.54
N GLU A 96 16.49 -0.31 18.69
CA GLU A 96 16.81 -0.98 19.95
C GLU A 96 15.70 -1.95 20.36
N THR A 97 14.45 -1.56 20.24
CA THR A 97 13.30 -2.41 20.60
C THR A 97 13.17 -3.61 19.68
N LEU A 98 13.43 -3.46 18.37
CA LEU A 98 13.39 -4.59 17.43
C LEU A 98 14.60 -5.52 17.56
N ALA A 99 15.70 -5.07 18.17
CA ALA A 99 16.85 -5.91 18.48
C ALA A 99 16.56 -6.85 19.67
N ASP A 100 15.55 -6.56 20.51
CA ASP A 100 15.05 -7.46 21.53
C ASP A 100 14.24 -8.60 20.89
N THR A 101 14.80 -9.79 20.84
CA THR A 101 14.20 -10.97 20.22
C THR A 101 12.86 -11.34 20.85
N ALA A 102 12.71 -11.20 22.17
CA ALA A 102 11.46 -11.51 22.86
C ALA A 102 10.34 -10.54 22.45
N PHE A 103 10.68 -9.25 22.36
CA PHE A 103 9.74 -8.24 21.84
C PHE A 103 9.40 -8.50 20.36
N ALA A 104 10.41 -8.74 19.51
CA ALA A 104 10.23 -8.98 18.09
C ALA A 104 9.30 -10.19 17.83
N ASN A 105 9.54 -11.31 18.51
CA ASN A 105 8.71 -12.50 18.39
C ASN A 105 7.26 -12.24 18.79
N ARG A 106 7.02 -11.56 19.92
CA ARG A 106 5.67 -11.21 20.35
C ARG A 106 4.98 -10.27 19.35
N PHE A 107 5.69 -9.24 18.90
CA PHE A 107 5.16 -8.27 17.93
C PHE A 107 4.79 -8.93 16.59
N VAL A 108 5.65 -9.82 16.07
CA VAL A 108 5.38 -10.57 14.84
C VAL A 108 4.19 -11.51 15.02
N LYS A 109 4.09 -12.19 16.17
CA LYS A 109 2.95 -13.07 16.50
C LYS A 109 1.62 -12.29 16.45
N ASP A 110 1.54 -11.15 17.14
CA ASP A 110 0.35 -10.30 17.17
C ASP A 110 -0.02 -9.79 15.76
N LEU A 111 0.97 -9.37 14.99
CA LEU A 111 0.78 -8.87 13.63
C LEU A 111 0.26 -9.96 12.69
N LEU A 112 0.83 -11.16 12.76
CA LEU A 112 0.36 -12.31 11.99
C LEU A 112 -1.06 -12.73 12.40
N PHE A 113 -1.35 -12.77 13.68
CA PHE A 113 -2.70 -13.08 14.16
C PHE A 113 -3.72 -12.10 13.58
N CYS A 114 -3.45 -10.79 13.62
CA CYS A 114 -4.31 -9.77 13.02
C CYS A 114 -4.45 -9.95 11.50
N LYS A 115 -3.35 -10.24 10.78
CA LYS A 115 -3.36 -10.51 9.35
C LYS A 115 -4.25 -11.71 9.00
N LEU A 116 -4.09 -12.83 9.68
CA LEU A 116 -4.89 -14.04 9.45
C LEU A 116 -6.37 -13.83 9.76
N ARG A 117 -6.67 -13.11 10.84
CA ARG A 117 -8.04 -12.75 11.21
C ARG A 117 -8.69 -11.84 10.15
N ASN A 118 -7.95 -10.90 9.59
CA ASN A 118 -8.43 -10.04 8.51
C ASN A 118 -8.69 -10.86 7.24
N SER A 119 -7.76 -11.72 6.83
CA SER A 119 -7.92 -12.62 5.68
C SER A 119 -9.16 -13.51 5.83
N ARG A 120 -9.35 -14.11 7.02
CA ARG A 120 -10.58 -14.86 7.34
C ARG A 120 -11.83 -14.00 7.20
N SER A 121 -11.81 -12.76 7.68
CA SER A 121 -12.97 -11.85 7.61
C SER A 121 -13.36 -11.53 6.18
N VAL A 122 -12.38 -11.42 5.27
CA VAL A 122 -12.64 -11.26 3.83
C VAL A 122 -13.36 -12.48 3.27
N LEU A 123 -12.85 -13.70 3.55
CA LEU A 123 -13.48 -14.94 3.10
C LEU A 123 -14.91 -15.10 3.64
N VAL A 124 -15.12 -14.84 4.93
CA VAL A 124 -16.48 -14.91 5.53
C VAL A 124 -17.44 -13.91 4.89
N ARG A 125 -16.95 -12.71 4.54
CA ARG A 125 -17.77 -11.72 3.83
C ARG A 125 -18.12 -12.20 2.44
N TYR A 126 -17.13 -12.73 1.71
CA TYR A 126 -17.32 -13.26 0.37
C TYR A 126 -18.32 -14.43 0.36
N ALA A 127 -18.22 -15.38 1.30
CA ALA A 127 -19.16 -16.48 1.42
C ALA A 127 -20.63 -16.03 1.59
N ARG A 128 -20.88 -14.83 2.14
CA ARG A 128 -22.25 -14.28 2.28
C ARG A 128 -22.82 -13.75 0.97
N THR A 129 -21.97 -13.36 0.03
CA THR A 129 -22.36 -12.74 -1.25
C THR A 129 -22.25 -13.72 -2.43
N ALA A 130 -21.55 -14.83 -2.28
CA ALA A 130 -21.44 -15.86 -3.30
C ALA A 130 -22.83 -16.45 -3.63
N SER A 131 -23.10 -16.68 -4.90
CA SER A 131 -24.38 -17.21 -5.39
C SER A 131 -24.40 -18.74 -5.46
N ASP A 132 -23.24 -19.37 -5.60
CA ASP A 132 -23.12 -20.83 -5.69
C ASP A 132 -22.88 -21.45 -4.30
N GLU A 133 -23.67 -22.48 -3.96
CA GLU A 133 -23.58 -23.16 -2.67
C GLU A 133 -22.28 -23.98 -2.51
N ALA A 134 -21.73 -24.53 -3.58
CA ALA A 134 -20.45 -25.24 -3.54
C ALA A 134 -19.31 -24.25 -3.25
N GLU A 135 -19.34 -23.07 -3.86
CA GLU A 135 -18.41 -21.98 -3.60
C GLU A 135 -18.50 -21.46 -2.16
N LYS A 136 -19.72 -21.21 -1.67
CA LYS A 136 -19.94 -20.82 -0.25
C LYS A 136 -19.32 -21.82 0.72
N SER A 137 -19.61 -23.11 0.51
CA SER A 137 -19.09 -24.18 1.36
C SER A 137 -17.55 -24.22 1.33
N GLY A 138 -16.95 -24.14 0.14
CA GLY A 138 -15.50 -24.13 -0.03
C GLY A 138 -14.82 -22.94 0.63
N VAL A 139 -15.40 -21.74 0.51
CA VAL A 139 -14.88 -20.52 1.15
C VAL A 139 -15.07 -20.57 2.67
N ALA A 140 -16.19 -21.10 3.15
CA ALA A 140 -16.42 -21.28 4.59
C ALA A 140 -15.42 -22.26 5.21
N ALA A 141 -15.10 -23.37 4.50
CA ALA A 141 -14.07 -24.31 4.92
C ALA A 141 -12.70 -23.63 4.99
N ALA A 142 -12.31 -22.87 3.95
CA ALA A 142 -11.04 -22.13 3.98
C ALA A 142 -10.98 -21.10 5.13
N ALA A 143 -12.09 -20.44 5.47
CA ALA A 143 -12.15 -19.55 6.62
C ALA A 143 -11.99 -20.30 7.97
N ALA A 144 -12.49 -21.53 8.08
CA ALA A 144 -12.26 -22.41 9.23
C ALA A 144 -10.79 -22.86 9.32
N ASP A 145 -10.19 -23.24 8.18
CA ASP A 145 -8.77 -23.61 8.08
C ASP A 145 -7.87 -22.46 8.54
N LEU A 146 -8.15 -21.21 8.10
CA LEU A 146 -7.41 -20.03 8.56
C LEU A 146 -7.52 -19.84 10.08
N THR A 147 -8.65 -20.17 10.69
CA THR A 147 -8.79 -20.12 12.15
C THR A 147 -7.92 -21.18 12.83
N ALA A 148 -7.94 -22.41 12.32
CA ALA A 148 -7.11 -23.48 12.85
C ALA A 148 -5.61 -23.18 12.71
N ILE A 149 -5.20 -22.61 11.56
CA ILE A 149 -3.82 -22.18 11.33
C ILE A 149 -3.43 -21.04 12.27
N ALA A 150 -4.31 -20.04 12.48
CA ALA A 150 -4.03 -18.94 13.39
C ALA A 150 -3.83 -19.39 14.84
N ASN A 151 -4.58 -20.39 15.32
CA ASN A 151 -4.41 -20.94 16.67
C ASN A 151 -3.04 -21.60 16.89
N ARG A 152 -2.40 -22.09 15.83
CA ARG A 152 -1.04 -22.66 15.91
C ARG A 152 0.04 -21.60 16.19
N LEU A 153 -0.26 -20.32 16.04
CA LEU A 153 0.68 -19.23 16.40
C LEU A 153 1.02 -19.25 17.88
N ASP A 154 0.12 -19.76 18.73
CA ASP A 154 0.38 -19.82 20.18
C ASP A 154 1.57 -20.75 20.53
N ASP A 155 1.79 -21.76 19.72
CA ASP A 155 2.87 -22.74 19.90
C ASP A 155 4.21 -22.26 19.29
N CYS A 156 4.20 -21.18 18.50
CA CYS A 156 5.40 -20.66 17.86
C CYS A 156 6.28 -19.88 18.84
N THR A 157 7.56 -20.21 18.88
CA THR A 157 8.56 -19.57 19.75
C THR A 157 9.52 -18.65 19.01
N ASP A 158 9.58 -18.73 17.68
CA ASP A 158 10.52 -18.01 16.83
C ASP A 158 9.88 -17.54 15.52
N ILE A 159 10.52 -16.59 14.84
CA ILE A 159 10.02 -15.96 13.60
C ILE A 159 9.96 -16.99 12.45
N ASP A 160 10.86 -17.96 12.39
CA ASP A 160 10.88 -18.91 11.27
C ASP A 160 9.70 -19.89 11.34
N SER A 161 9.34 -20.35 12.54
CA SER A 161 8.11 -21.12 12.75
C SER A 161 6.86 -20.30 12.37
N MET A 162 6.83 -19.01 12.70
CA MET A 162 5.75 -18.10 12.34
C MET A 162 5.66 -17.87 10.81
N ARG A 163 6.79 -17.82 10.07
CA ARG A 163 6.80 -17.80 8.60
C ARG A 163 6.17 -19.03 7.98
N GLY A 164 6.40 -20.20 8.58
CA GLY A 164 5.74 -21.44 8.18
C GLY A 164 4.21 -21.34 8.29
N ILE A 165 3.72 -20.77 9.40
CA ILE A 165 2.29 -20.51 9.62
C ILE A 165 1.75 -19.51 8.58
N GLU A 166 2.49 -18.42 8.33
CA GLU A 166 2.11 -17.43 7.31
C GLU A 166 1.99 -18.06 5.92
N GLY A 167 2.97 -18.86 5.51
CA GLY A 167 2.97 -19.57 4.22
C GLY A 167 1.79 -20.52 4.07
N ALA A 168 1.49 -21.33 5.10
CA ALA A 168 0.34 -22.22 5.11
C ALA A 168 -0.98 -21.45 4.97
N ALA A 169 -1.12 -20.34 5.72
CA ALA A 169 -2.31 -19.50 5.64
C ALA A 169 -2.45 -18.79 4.28
N ALA A 170 -1.33 -18.33 3.70
CA ALA A 170 -1.33 -17.73 2.37
C ALA A 170 -1.79 -18.73 1.30
N SER A 171 -1.32 -19.97 1.34
CA SER A 171 -1.74 -21.03 0.43
C SER A 171 -3.26 -21.24 0.50
N VAL A 172 -3.83 -21.36 1.70
CA VAL A 172 -5.29 -21.52 1.88
C VAL A 172 -6.05 -20.30 1.37
N TYR A 173 -5.59 -19.09 1.70
CA TYR A 173 -6.26 -17.85 1.30
C TYR A 173 -6.26 -17.66 -0.23
N PHE A 174 -5.08 -17.75 -0.86
CA PHE A 174 -4.94 -17.52 -2.30
C PHE A 174 -5.54 -18.61 -3.16
N SER A 175 -5.63 -19.87 -2.68
CA SER A 175 -6.34 -20.91 -3.41
C SER A 175 -7.82 -20.61 -3.66
N ARG A 176 -8.39 -19.64 -2.95
CA ARG A 176 -9.78 -19.19 -3.13
C ARG A 176 -9.90 -17.88 -3.92
N PHE A 177 -8.79 -17.18 -4.14
CA PHE A 177 -8.77 -15.92 -4.89
C PHE A 177 -8.92 -16.15 -6.40
N ASP A 178 -8.36 -17.24 -6.94
CA ASP A 178 -8.47 -17.56 -8.36
C ASP A 178 -9.92 -17.78 -8.80
N LEU A 179 -10.78 -18.30 -7.92
CA LEU A 179 -12.20 -18.46 -8.19
C LEU A 179 -12.93 -17.11 -8.30
N SER A 180 -12.49 -16.11 -7.53
CA SER A 180 -13.10 -14.77 -7.52
C SER A 180 -12.70 -13.91 -8.72
N LEU A 181 -11.47 -14.07 -9.24
CA LEU A 181 -10.97 -13.30 -10.38
C LEU A 181 -11.50 -13.81 -11.72
N ILE A 182 -11.84 -15.08 -11.83
CA ILE A 182 -12.41 -15.68 -13.07
C ILE A 182 -13.80 -15.10 -13.35
N HIS A 183 -14.59 -14.79 -12.31
CA HIS A 183 -15.91 -14.19 -12.47
C HIS A 183 -15.93 -12.69 -12.79
N ILE A 184 -14.81 -11.99 -12.61
CA ILE A 184 -14.68 -10.55 -12.94
C ILE A 184 -14.30 -10.35 -14.42
N SER A 185 -13.82 -11.36 -15.11
CA SER A 185 -13.28 -11.26 -16.47
C SER A 185 -14.23 -11.67 -17.59
N GLU A 186 -15.49 -12.03 -17.31
CA GLU A 186 -16.50 -12.22 -18.35
C GLU A 186 -17.37 -10.97 -18.49
N PRO A 187 -17.14 -10.10 -19.51
CA PRO A 187 -18.10 -9.07 -19.88
C PRO A 187 -19.32 -9.74 -20.52
N THR A 188 -20.45 -9.61 -19.88
CA THR A 188 -21.76 -9.86 -20.51
C THR A 188 -22.02 -8.88 -21.64
#